data_c5de68d975377459c06fbe804ec4d2a6
#
_entry.id   c5de68d975377459c06fbe804ec4d2a6
#
_cell.length_a   1.000
_cell.length_b   1.000
_cell.length_c   1.000
_cell.angle_alpha   90.00
_cell.angle_beta   90.00
_cell.angle_gamma   90.00
#
_symmetry.space_group_name_H-M   'P 1'
#
loop_
_entity.id
_entity.type
_entity.pdbx_description
1 polymer ?
#
loop_
_entity_poly.entity_id
_entity_poly.type
_entity_poly.pdbx_seq_one_letter_code
_entity_poly.pdbx_strand_id
1 'polypeptide(L)'
;VGGQGTLLTSRILGGLTIAGGYDVKLSEVHGMAQRGGSVVTFVRYGEKVAEPIVEEGQADVIIAFERLEALRYAHFLKKDGVLIVNDWRIDPMPVVIGAARYPENILEDLEKEYKVYKVDATEESKKLGNPKVFNLIVLGVAAQHMDFTKEQWYEVIEKTVPQKTVELNKKALCEKILADIDRESKRKGGDS
;
A
#
# COMPACT_ATOMS: atom_id res chain seq x y z
N VAL A 1 -6.36 7.48 -3.87
CA VAL A 1 -7.27 8.63 -3.88
C VAL A 1 -6.84 9.63 -2.81
N GLY A 2 -6.93 10.92 -3.13
CA GLY A 2 -6.57 12.00 -2.20
C GLY A 2 -7.33 11.91 -0.88
N GLY A 3 -6.58 11.99 0.25
CA GLY A 3 -7.12 11.85 1.60
C GLY A 3 -7.03 10.45 2.21
N GLN A 4 -6.54 9.44 1.48
CA GLN A 4 -6.37 8.07 1.98
C GLN A 4 -5.04 7.80 2.69
N GLY A 5 -4.20 8.81 2.90
CA GLY A 5 -2.94 8.68 3.64
C GLY A 5 -1.74 8.22 2.79
N THR A 6 -1.78 8.42 1.48
CA THR A 6 -0.64 8.16 0.58
C THR A 6 0.63 8.87 1.04
N LEU A 7 0.51 10.14 1.46
CA LEU A 7 1.64 10.92 1.97
C LEU A 7 2.24 10.33 3.26
N LEU A 8 1.42 9.81 4.18
CA LEU A 8 1.92 9.14 5.38
C LEU A 8 2.67 7.87 5.01
N THR A 9 2.08 7.05 4.13
CA THR A 9 2.69 5.81 3.64
C THR A 9 4.04 6.08 2.97
N SER A 10 4.13 7.07 2.09
CA SER A 10 5.38 7.43 1.42
C SER A 10 6.45 7.95 2.38
N ARG A 11 6.06 8.69 3.42
CA ARG A 11 6.98 9.14 4.48
C ARG A 11 7.52 7.95 5.29
N ILE A 12 6.68 6.98 5.63
CA ILE A 12 7.11 5.75 6.32
C ILE A 12 8.08 4.98 5.43
N LEU A 13 7.74 4.73 4.17
CA LEU A 13 8.61 4.03 3.22
C LEU A 13 9.95 4.77 3.00
N GLY A 14 9.91 6.08 2.82
CA GLY A 14 11.11 6.90 2.69
C GLY A 14 12.00 6.84 3.94
N GLY A 15 11.41 6.97 5.13
CA GLY A 15 12.14 6.84 6.39
C GLY A 15 12.76 5.46 6.58
N LEU A 16 12.05 4.41 6.19
CA LEU A 16 12.51 3.02 6.26
C LEU A 16 13.71 2.77 5.35
N THR A 17 13.64 3.25 4.10
CA THR A 17 14.72 3.09 3.12
C THR A 17 15.97 3.88 3.52
N ILE A 18 15.81 5.10 4.06
CA ILE A 18 16.92 5.89 4.62
C ILE A 18 17.56 5.17 5.82
N ALA A 19 16.74 4.64 6.74
CA ALA A 19 17.23 3.87 7.89
C ALA A 19 17.96 2.58 7.45
N GLY A 20 17.57 1.99 6.32
CA GLY A 20 18.27 0.86 5.68
C GLY A 20 19.53 1.23 4.93
N GLY A 21 19.92 2.51 4.89
CA GLY A 21 21.14 2.98 4.21
C GLY A 21 21.00 3.18 2.70
N TYR A 22 19.78 3.21 2.17
CA TYR A 22 19.53 3.42 0.75
C TYR A 22 19.43 4.92 0.38
N ASP A 23 19.82 5.25 -0.85
CA ASP A 23 19.40 6.48 -1.50
C ASP A 23 17.94 6.36 -1.90
N VAL A 24 17.13 7.39 -1.65
CA VAL A 24 15.69 7.38 -1.93
C VAL A 24 15.26 8.65 -2.64
N LYS A 25 14.40 8.49 -3.63
CA LYS A 25 13.70 9.60 -4.29
C LYS A 25 12.20 9.37 -4.18
N LEU A 26 11.48 10.45 -3.88
CA LEU A 26 10.04 10.49 -3.75
C LEU A 26 9.46 11.50 -4.75
N SER A 27 8.38 11.14 -5.41
CA SER A 27 7.60 12.06 -6.24
C SER A 27 6.12 11.78 -6.06
N GLU A 28 5.34 12.81 -5.76
CA GLU A 28 3.88 12.72 -5.71
C GLU A 28 3.28 13.46 -6.90
N VAL A 29 2.41 12.78 -7.61
CA VAL A 29 1.64 13.35 -8.72
C VAL A 29 0.16 13.30 -8.36
N HIS A 30 -0.46 14.44 -8.39
CA HIS A 30 -1.90 14.57 -8.11
C HIS A 30 -2.58 15.46 -9.14
N GLY A 31 -3.86 15.22 -9.38
CA GLY A 31 -4.69 16.11 -10.18
C GLY A 31 -5.06 17.39 -9.41
N MET A 32 -5.85 18.25 -10.03
CA MET A 32 -6.31 19.51 -9.42
C MET A 32 -7.17 19.33 -8.18
N ALA A 33 -7.85 18.18 -8.04
CA ALA A 33 -8.66 17.85 -6.87
C ALA A 33 -7.80 17.19 -5.78
N GLN A 34 -7.46 17.93 -4.74
CA GLN A 34 -6.70 17.39 -3.59
C GLN A 34 -7.47 16.37 -2.74
N ARG A 35 -8.79 16.34 -2.81
CA ARG A 35 -9.63 15.35 -2.15
C ARG A 35 -10.50 14.63 -3.17
N GLY A 36 -10.51 13.31 -3.10
CA GLY A 36 -11.28 12.47 -4.02
C GLY A 36 -10.70 12.33 -5.43
N GLY A 37 -9.62 13.06 -5.77
CA GLY A 37 -8.89 12.91 -7.02
C GLY A 37 -7.87 11.78 -6.98
N SER A 38 -7.43 11.32 -8.15
CA SER A 38 -6.36 10.34 -8.25
C SER A 38 -5.04 10.93 -7.76
N VAL A 39 -4.31 10.16 -6.95
CA VAL A 39 -2.98 10.51 -6.44
C VAL A 39 -2.08 9.30 -6.57
N VAL A 40 -0.91 9.48 -7.16
CA VAL A 40 0.14 8.47 -7.17
C VAL A 40 1.42 9.04 -6.56
N THR A 41 2.06 8.23 -5.71
CA THR A 41 3.37 8.55 -5.15
C THR A 41 4.35 7.47 -5.57
N PHE A 42 5.43 7.90 -6.23
CA PHE A 42 6.55 7.03 -6.57
C PHE A 42 7.56 7.07 -5.43
N VAL A 43 7.97 5.89 -4.98
CA VAL A 43 9.04 5.69 -4.00
C VAL A 43 10.09 4.82 -4.67
N ARG A 44 11.22 5.41 -5.04
CA ARG A 44 12.33 4.69 -5.68
C ARG A 44 13.53 4.73 -4.78
N TYR A 45 14.10 3.57 -4.49
CA TYR A 45 15.27 3.46 -3.61
C TYR A 45 16.25 2.39 -4.10
N GLY A 46 17.49 2.50 -3.69
CA GLY A 46 18.60 1.63 -4.07
C GLY A 46 19.93 2.17 -3.56
N GLU A 47 21.05 1.61 -4.00
CA GLU A 47 22.37 2.13 -3.66
C GLU A 47 22.56 3.57 -4.17
N LYS A 48 22.05 3.88 -5.36
CA LYS A 48 22.03 5.21 -5.96
C LYS A 48 20.81 5.34 -6.87
N VAL A 49 20.05 6.41 -6.69
CA VAL A 49 18.83 6.71 -7.47
C VAL A 49 18.96 8.08 -8.12
N ALA A 50 18.94 8.11 -9.47
CA ALA A 50 19.09 9.34 -10.22
C ALA A 50 17.78 10.17 -10.27
N GLU A 51 16.62 9.49 -10.39
CA GLU A 51 15.33 10.13 -10.58
C GLU A 51 14.22 9.43 -9.80
N PRO A 52 13.13 10.14 -9.41
CA PRO A 52 12.06 9.58 -8.60
C PRO A 52 11.02 8.79 -9.40
N ILE A 53 10.87 9.06 -10.70
CA ILE A 53 9.81 8.48 -11.52
C ILE A 53 10.12 7.01 -11.81
N VAL A 54 9.12 6.16 -11.63
CA VAL A 54 9.14 4.75 -12.01
C VAL A 54 8.47 4.64 -13.38
N GLU A 55 9.15 4.01 -14.33
CA GLU A 55 8.60 3.75 -15.67
C GLU A 55 7.58 2.60 -15.65
N GLU A 56 6.78 2.51 -16.71
CA GLU A 56 5.84 1.40 -16.89
C GLU A 56 6.56 0.05 -16.86
N GLY A 57 5.99 -0.94 -16.18
CA GLY A 57 6.56 -2.26 -16.02
C GLY A 57 7.80 -2.33 -15.12
N GLN A 58 8.10 -1.31 -14.31
CA GLN A 58 9.31 -1.25 -13.47
C GLN A 58 9.04 -1.26 -11.97
N ALA A 59 7.80 -1.16 -11.53
CA ALA A 59 7.47 -1.22 -10.11
C ALA A 59 7.56 -2.64 -9.56
N ASP A 60 8.29 -2.84 -8.47
CA ASP A 60 8.35 -4.12 -7.75
C ASP A 60 7.08 -4.36 -6.94
N VAL A 61 6.55 -3.30 -6.33
CA VAL A 61 5.37 -3.34 -5.46
C VAL A 61 4.47 -2.15 -5.79
N ILE A 62 3.19 -2.41 -5.96
CA ILE A 62 2.16 -1.37 -6.01
C ILE A 62 1.25 -1.52 -4.79
N ILE A 63 1.03 -0.43 -4.07
CA ILE A 63 0.12 -0.34 -2.94
C ILE A 63 -1.04 0.56 -3.35
N ALA A 64 -2.22 -0.01 -3.50
CA ALA A 64 -3.42 0.70 -3.90
C ALA A 64 -4.45 0.72 -2.76
N PHE A 65 -4.91 1.90 -2.40
CA PHE A 65 -5.90 2.07 -1.33
C PHE A 65 -7.34 2.02 -1.81
N GLU A 66 -7.54 1.83 -3.13
CA GLU A 66 -8.85 1.78 -3.78
C GLU A 66 -8.75 0.97 -5.10
N ARG A 67 -9.84 0.26 -5.47
CA ARG A 67 -9.86 -0.67 -6.61
C ARG A 67 -9.58 0.00 -7.95
N LEU A 68 -10.21 1.15 -8.24
CA LEU A 68 -10.05 1.85 -9.53
C LEU A 68 -8.65 2.43 -9.67
N GLU A 69 -8.03 2.88 -8.57
CA GLU A 69 -6.65 3.32 -8.57
C GLU A 69 -5.69 2.14 -8.82
N ALA A 70 -5.99 0.96 -8.29
CA ALA A 70 -5.23 -0.26 -8.61
C ALA A 70 -5.25 -0.55 -10.13
N LEU A 71 -6.43 -0.53 -10.74
CA LEU A 71 -6.60 -0.74 -12.18
C LEU A 71 -5.86 0.33 -12.99
N ARG A 72 -5.94 1.58 -12.56
CA ARG A 72 -5.33 2.74 -13.25
C ARG A 72 -3.80 2.63 -13.32
N TYR A 73 -3.17 2.11 -12.28
CA TYR A 73 -1.71 2.09 -12.15
C TYR A 73 -1.09 0.69 -12.26
N ALA A 74 -1.87 -0.37 -12.49
CA ALA A 74 -1.37 -1.74 -12.59
C ALA A 74 -0.30 -1.92 -13.67
N HIS A 75 -0.38 -1.18 -14.77
CA HIS A 75 0.58 -1.23 -15.88
C HIS A 75 2.01 -0.80 -15.51
N PHE A 76 2.20 -0.13 -14.36
CA PHE A 76 3.54 0.15 -13.84
C PHE A 76 4.21 -1.07 -13.21
N LEU A 77 3.46 -2.13 -12.88
CA LEU A 77 3.99 -3.29 -12.20
C LEU A 77 4.87 -4.15 -13.11
N LYS A 78 5.99 -4.62 -12.59
CA LYS A 78 6.80 -5.66 -13.23
C LYS A 78 6.01 -6.96 -13.37
N LYS A 79 6.43 -7.83 -14.30
CA LYS A 79 5.85 -9.15 -14.51
C LYS A 79 5.81 -10.00 -13.22
N ASP A 80 6.87 -9.92 -12.39
CA ASP A 80 7.00 -10.68 -11.15
C ASP A 80 6.72 -9.82 -9.89
N GLY A 81 6.22 -8.61 -10.09
CA GLY A 81 5.86 -7.68 -9.03
C GLY A 81 4.58 -8.08 -8.31
N VAL A 82 4.30 -7.39 -7.21
CA VAL A 82 3.10 -7.63 -6.40
C VAL A 82 2.21 -6.40 -6.32
N LEU A 83 0.91 -6.61 -6.49
CA LEU A 83 -0.13 -5.59 -6.39
C LEU A 83 -0.94 -5.83 -5.12
N ILE A 84 -0.85 -4.91 -4.18
CA ILE A 84 -1.58 -4.97 -2.91
C ILE A 84 -2.71 -3.96 -2.97
N VAL A 85 -3.94 -4.42 -2.82
CA VAL A 85 -5.14 -3.60 -3.02
C VAL A 85 -6.03 -3.64 -1.79
N ASN A 86 -6.33 -2.48 -1.22
CA ASN A 86 -7.44 -2.35 -0.31
C ASN A 86 -8.74 -2.56 -1.09
N ASP A 87 -9.50 -3.56 -0.72
CA ASP A 87 -10.77 -3.92 -1.37
C ASP A 87 -11.88 -2.91 -1.02
N TRP A 88 -11.70 -1.69 -1.50
CA TRP A 88 -12.56 -0.55 -1.26
C TRP A 88 -12.92 0.17 -2.56
N ARG A 89 -14.14 0.65 -2.65
CA ARG A 89 -14.64 1.42 -3.78
C ARG A 89 -14.92 2.87 -3.37
N ILE A 90 -14.40 3.81 -4.16
CA ILE A 90 -14.74 5.22 -4.08
C ILE A 90 -15.16 5.66 -5.47
N ASP A 91 -16.40 6.08 -5.60
CA ASP A 91 -16.92 6.56 -6.88
C ASP A 91 -16.28 7.93 -7.23
N PRO A 92 -15.55 8.03 -8.35
CA PRO A 92 -15.03 9.31 -8.82
C PRO A 92 -16.17 10.21 -9.30
N MET A 93 -15.92 11.52 -9.35
CA MET A 93 -16.95 12.50 -9.70
C MET A 93 -17.74 12.16 -10.98
N PRO A 94 -17.12 11.70 -12.10
CA PRO A 94 -17.88 11.31 -13.29
C PRO A 94 -18.88 10.18 -13.04
N VAL A 95 -18.61 9.26 -12.13
CA VAL A 95 -19.52 8.18 -11.74
C VAL A 95 -20.64 8.73 -10.86
N VAL A 96 -20.29 9.59 -9.90
CA VAL A 96 -21.27 10.22 -8.98
C VAL A 96 -22.34 11.02 -9.75
N ILE A 97 -21.93 11.75 -10.80
CA ILE A 97 -22.84 12.55 -11.62
C ILE A 97 -23.49 11.77 -12.78
N GLY A 98 -23.22 10.45 -12.88
CA GLY A 98 -23.79 9.59 -13.92
C GLY A 98 -23.18 9.75 -15.31
N ALA A 99 -22.07 10.47 -15.47
CA ALA A 99 -21.36 10.66 -16.74
C ALA A 99 -20.49 9.46 -17.14
N ALA A 100 -20.19 8.57 -16.18
CA ALA A 100 -19.42 7.34 -16.41
C ALA A 100 -19.97 6.22 -15.51
N ARG A 101 -19.59 4.97 -15.82
CA ARG A 101 -19.85 3.81 -14.96
C ARG A 101 -18.57 3.40 -14.26
N TYR A 102 -18.69 2.99 -13.00
CA TYR A 102 -17.58 2.35 -12.30
C TYR A 102 -17.35 0.96 -12.91
N PRO A 103 -16.11 0.60 -13.29
CA PRO A 103 -15.84 -0.72 -13.86
C PRO A 103 -16.22 -1.84 -12.90
N GLU A 104 -16.77 -2.93 -13.45
CA GLU A 104 -17.07 -4.14 -12.71
C GLU A 104 -15.88 -5.09 -12.75
N ASN A 105 -15.81 -6.03 -11.82
CA ASN A 105 -14.82 -7.14 -11.79
C ASN A 105 -13.33 -6.69 -11.81
N ILE A 106 -13.03 -5.50 -11.29
CA ILE A 106 -11.66 -4.95 -11.33
C ILE A 106 -10.64 -5.92 -10.72
N LEU A 107 -10.93 -6.47 -9.55
CA LEU A 107 -9.98 -7.34 -8.85
C LEU A 107 -9.80 -8.67 -9.56
N GLU A 108 -10.90 -9.24 -10.06
CA GLU A 108 -10.90 -10.49 -10.83
C GLU A 108 -10.12 -10.36 -12.15
N ASP A 109 -10.22 -9.21 -12.81
CA ASP A 109 -9.48 -8.94 -14.04
C ASP A 109 -7.99 -8.70 -13.76
N LEU A 110 -7.65 -7.98 -12.69
CA LEU A 110 -6.26 -7.80 -12.27
C LEU A 110 -5.60 -9.12 -11.86
N GLU A 111 -6.32 -10.03 -11.21
CA GLU A 111 -5.80 -11.36 -10.81
C GLU A 111 -5.45 -12.27 -12.01
N LYS A 112 -5.98 -12.01 -13.21
CA LYS A 112 -5.63 -12.75 -14.42
C LYS A 112 -4.22 -12.42 -14.95
N GLU A 113 -3.75 -11.20 -14.66
CA GLU A 113 -2.52 -10.67 -15.23
C GLU A 113 -1.42 -10.45 -14.18
N TYR A 114 -1.80 -10.20 -12.91
CA TYR A 114 -0.91 -9.78 -11.84
C TYR A 114 -1.05 -10.66 -10.60
N LYS A 115 0.00 -10.70 -9.79
CA LYS A 115 -0.04 -11.29 -8.45
C LYS A 115 -0.69 -10.28 -7.49
N VAL A 116 -1.98 -10.48 -7.20
CA VAL A 116 -2.81 -9.55 -6.41
C VAL A 116 -3.01 -10.06 -4.99
N TYR A 117 -2.82 -9.16 -4.02
CA TYR A 117 -3.17 -9.36 -2.61
C TYR A 117 -4.33 -8.44 -2.26
N LYS A 118 -5.53 -9.01 -2.09
CA LYS A 118 -6.72 -8.27 -1.65
C LYS A 118 -6.74 -8.14 -0.13
N VAL A 119 -6.98 -6.92 0.36
CA VAL A 119 -7.00 -6.61 1.80
C VAL A 119 -8.29 -5.86 2.12
N ASP A 120 -9.08 -6.36 3.06
CA ASP A 120 -10.25 -5.64 3.59
C ASP A 120 -9.85 -4.70 4.74
N ALA A 121 -8.88 -3.82 4.45
CA ALA A 121 -8.27 -2.97 5.46
C ALA A 121 -9.24 -1.94 6.05
N THR A 122 -10.22 -1.52 5.26
CA THR A 122 -11.24 -0.56 5.72
C THR A 122 -12.10 -1.13 6.83
N GLU A 123 -12.58 -2.37 6.68
CA GLU A 123 -13.37 -3.02 7.73
C GLU A 123 -12.51 -3.46 8.92
N GLU A 124 -11.29 -3.93 8.66
CA GLU A 124 -10.35 -4.29 9.74
C GLU A 124 -9.97 -3.09 10.60
N SER A 125 -9.73 -1.92 9.99
CA SER A 125 -9.41 -0.70 10.74
C SER A 125 -10.56 -0.22 11.63
N LYS A 126 -11.80 -0.44 11.23
CA LYS A 126 -12.99 -0.18 12.07
C LYS A 126 -12.99 -1.06 13.32
N LYS A 127 -12.64 -2.35 13.18
CA LYS A 127 -12.52 -3.29 14.31
C LYS A 127 -11.41 -2.89 15.28
N LEU A 128 -10.34 -2.25 14.79
CA LEU A 128 -9.29 -1.65 15.62
C LEU A 128 -9.70 -0.36 16.31
N GLY A 129 -10.90 0.15 16.04
CA GLY A 129 -11.45 1.36 16.65
C GLY A 129 -11.01 2.68 15.98
N ASN A 130 -10.27 2.63 14.88
CA ASN A 130 -9.88 3.84 14.15
C ASN A 130 -9.78 3.57 12.63
N PRO A 131 -10.77 4.02 11.85
CA PRO A 131 -10.78 3.83 10.39
C PRO A 131 -9.57 4.46 9.66
N LYS A 132 -8.86 5.38 10.29
CA LYS A 132 -7.71 6.08 9.67
C LYS A 132 -6.45 5.21 9.55
N VAL A 133 -6.38 4.06 10.25
CA VAL A 133 -5.19 3.20 10.21
C VAL A 133 -5.24 2.11 9.13
N PHE A 134 -6.26 2.11 8.26
CA PHE A 134 -6.39 1.13 7.17
C PHE A 134 -5.16 1.11 6.26
N ASN A 135 -4.52 2.27 6.04
CA ASN A 135 -3.31 2.37 5.24
C ASN A 135 -2.13 1.60 5.86
N LEU A 136 -2.02 1.55 7.20
CA LEU A 136 -1.00 0.76 7.88
C LEU A 136 -1.29 -0.76 7.77
N ILE A 137 -2.56 -1.16 7.73
CA ILE A 137 -2.94 -2.56 7.49
C ILE A 137 -2.51 -2.99 6.08
N VAL A 138 -2.80 -2.16 5.06
CA VAL A 138 -2.34 -2.42 3.68
C VAL A 138 -0.82 -2.44 3.59
N LEU A 139 -0.15 -1.51 4.27
CA LEU A 139 1.30 -1.43 4.34
C LEU A 139 1.91 -2.65 5.04
N GLY A 140 1.22 -3.24 6.02
CA GLY A 140 1.63 -4.49 6.68
C GLY A 140 1.70 -5.68 5.72
N VAL A 141 0.80 -5.74 4.74
CA VAL A 141 0.90 -6.75 3.66
C VAL A 141 2.10 -6.44 2.76
N ALA A 142 2.32 -5.18 2.40
CA ALA A 142 3.48 -4.77 1.60
C ALA A 142 4.81 -5.06 2.29
N ALA A 143 4.87 -4.95 3.61
CA ALA A 143 6.07 -5.21 4.40
C ALA A 143 6.60 -6.64 4.24
N GLN A 144 5.74 -7.61 3.92
CA GLN A 144 6.13 -9.00 3.67
C GLN A 144 6.91 -9.18 2.34
N HIS A 145 6.89 -8.18 1.47
CA HIS A 145 7.56 -8.15 0.18
C HIS A 145 8.74 -7.17 0.16
N MET A 146 9.21 -6.75 1.34
CA MET A 146 10.30 -5.81 1.53
C MET A 146 11.29 -6.36 2.55
N ASP A 147 12.59 -6.15 2.31
CA ASP A 147 13.69 -6.67 3.15
C ASP A 147 14.01 -5.75 4.33
N PHE A 148 13.00 -5.46 5.18
CA PHE A 148 13.16 -4.66 6.39
C PHE A 148 12.64 -5.41 7.60
N THR A 149 13.35 -5.29 8.74
CA THR A 149 12.95 -5.95 9.98
C THR A 149 11.75 -5.25 10.63
N LYS A 150 11.04 -5.99 11.49
CA LYS A 150 9.94 -5.45 12.28
C LYS A 150 10.36 -4.26 13.14
N GLU A 151 11.57 -4.32 13.69
CA GLU A 151 12.15 -3.26 14.51
C GLU A 151 12.35 -1.99 13.71
N GLN A 152 12.86 -2.09 12.48
CA GLN A 152 13.02 -0.95 11.56
C GLN A 152 11.66 -0.30 11.23
N TRP A 153 10.64 -1.11 10.94
CA TRP A 153 9.27 -0.63 10.73
C TRP A 153 8.75 0.13 11.94
N TYR A 154 8.94 -0.41 13.16
CA TYR A 154 8.46 0.19 14.38
C TYR A 154 9.15 1.51 14.69
N GLU A 155 10.48 1.56 14.54
CA GLU A 155 11.26 2.77 14.74
C GLU A 155 10.82 3.92 13.82
N VAL A 156 10.57 3.61 12.54
CA VAL A 156 10.11 4.61 11.57
C VAL A 156 8.68 5.06 11.86
N ILE A 157 7.79 4.16 12.26
CA ILE A 157 6.43 4.54 12.68
C ILE A 157 6.49 5.49 13.87
N GLU A 158 7.29 5.20 14.90
CA GLU A 158 7.46 6.06 16.07
C GLU A 158 7.90 7.48 15.72
N LYS A 159 8.78 7.61 14.71
CA LYS A 159 9.29 8.91 14.24
C LYS A 159 8.32 9.65 13.32
N THR A 160 7.37 8.94 12.70
CA THR A 160 6.55 9.50 11.61
C THR A 160 5.12 9.85 12.03
N VAL A 161 4.54 9.08 12.95
CA VAL A 161 3.15 9.31 13.41
C VAL A 161 3.11 10.06 14.75
N PRO A 162 2.01 10.75 15.05
CA PRO A 162 1.84 11.39 16.36
C PRO A 162 1.97 10.37 17.49
N GLN A 163 2.66 10.73 18.59
CA GLN A 163 2.96 9.85 19.72
C GLN A 163 1.72 9.10 20.25
N LYS A 164 0.58 9.77 20.34
CA LYS A 164 -0.70 9.20 20.82
C LYS A 164 -1.26 8.07 19.93
N THR A 165 -0.75 7.92 18.71
CA THR A 165 -1.23 6.93 17.73
C THR A 165 -0.19 5.85 17.41
N VAL A 166 1.01 5.92 17.98
CA VAL A 166 2.13 5.00 17.70
C VAL A 166 1.70 3.56 17.90
N GLU A 167 1.19 3.20 19.07
CA GLU A 167 0.82 1.81 19.40
C GLU A 167 -0.30 1.29 18.48
N LEU A 168 -1.27 2.13 18.13
CA LEU A 168 -2.33 1.73 17.23
C LEU A 168 -1.82 1.50 15.80
N ASN A 169 -0.90 2.36 15.32
CA ASN A 169 -0.30 2.19 13.99
C ASN A 169 0.61 0.95 13.92
N LYS A 170 1.39 0.67 14.97
CA LYS A 170 2.17 -0.57 15.08
C LYS A 170 1.26 -1.79 15.07
N LYS A 171 0.18 -1.77 15.84
CA LYS A 171 -0.81 -2.85 15.87
C LYS A 171 -1.42 -3.08 14.49
N ALA A 172 -1.85 -2.01 13.81
CA ALA A 172 -2.42 -2.09 12.47
C ALA A 172 -1.44 -2.69 11.44
N LEU A 173 -0.17 -2.29 11.48
CA LEU A 173 0.87 -2.88 10.62
C LEU A 173 1.06 -4.38 10.91
N CYS A 174 1.14 -4.77 12.19
CA CYS A 174 1.41 -6.15 12.60
C CYS A 174 0.26 -7.12 12.36
N GLU A 175 -0.98 -6.65 12.31
CA GLU A 175 -2.16 -7.51 12.16
C GLU A 175 -2.04 -8.43 10.93
N LYS A 176 -1.39 -7.97 9.86
CA LYS A 176 -1.15 -8.76 8.65
C LYS A 176 0.17 -9.50 8.65
N ILE A 177 1.22 -8.94 9.22
CA ILE A 177 2.53 -9.62 9.32
C ILE A 177 2.42 -10.91 10.15
N LEU A 178 1.64 -10.90 11.23
CA LEU A 178 1.48 -12.07 12.10
C LEU A 178 0.53 -13.14 11.53
N ALA A 179 -0.51 -12.73 10.80
CA ALA A 179 -1.49 -13.66 10.24
C ALA A 179 -0.89 -14.64 9.20
N ASP A 180 0.18 -14.26 8.52
CA ASP A 180 0.80 -15.12 7.50
C ASP A 180 1.94 -15.98 8.06
N ILE A 181 2.62 -15.56 9.10
CA ILE A 181 3.54 -16.42 9.85
C ILE A 181 2.78 -17.63 10.38
N ASP A 182 1.57 -17.45 10.91
CA ASP A 182 0.70 -18.55 11.37
C ASP A 182 0.20 -19.43 10.22
N ARG A 183 0.01 -18.90 9.01
CA ARG A 183 -0.38 -19.69 7.83
C ARG A 183 0.76 -20.50 7.26
N GLU A 184 1.97 -19.97 7.23
CA GLU A 184 3.16 -20.70 6.77
C GLU A 184 3.57 -21.80 7.75
N SER A 185 3.46 -21.57 9.07
CA SER A 185 3.75 -22.58 10.07
C SER A 185 2.75 -23.75 10.01
N LYS A 186 1.47 -23.49 9.71
CA LYS A 186 0.44 -24.52 9.51
C LYS A 186 0.62 -25.29 8.19
N ARG A 187 1.17 -24.68 7.14
CA ARG A 187 1.49 -25.38 5.87
C ARG A 187 2.71 -26.28 6.01
N LYS A 188 3.70 -25.89 6.81
CA LYS A 188 4.91 -26.72 7.07
C LYS A 188 4.70 -27.82 8.12
N GLY A 189 3.66 -27.74 8.93
CA GLY A 189 3.32 -28.73 9.97
C GLY A 189 2.26 -29.76 9.56
N GLY A 190 1.76 -29.72 8.33
CA GLY A 190 0.72 -30.62 7.81
C GLY A 190 1.23 -31.80 6.97
N ASP A 191 2.54 -31.92 6.74
CA ASP A 191 3.19 -33.03 6.02
C ASP A 191 4.07 -33.86 6.99
N SER A 192 3.45 -34.42 8.02
CA SER A 192 4.11 -35.42 8.90
C SER A 192 3.15 -36.53 9.18
#